data_bab01339ee0c3a0f121000fc625b4294
#
_entry.id   bab01339ee0c3a0f121000fc625b4294
#
_cell.length_a   1.000
_cell.length_b   1.000
_cell.length_c   1.000
_cell.angle_alpha   90.00
_cell.angle_beta   90.00
_cell.angle_gamma   90.00
#
_symmetry.space_group_name_H-M   'P 1'
#
loop_
_entity.id
_entity.type
_entity.pdbx_description
1 polymer ?
#
loop_
_entity_poly.entity_id
_entity_poly.type
_entity_poly.pdbx_seq_one_letter_code
_entity_poly.pdbx_strand_id
1 'polypeptide(L)'
;MKLIIQIPCLNEEKTLPLVVKDIPKKIDGIDKVEILVVDDGSTDRTSEVAEELGVDHIVQLSYNRGLAYAFMVGLDTALKFGANIIVNTDGDNQYNGCDIPKLIKPILENKAEIVVG
;
A
#
# COMPACT_ATOMS: atom_id res chain seq x y z
N MET A 1 -4.93 1.29 16.63
CA MET A 1 -5.38 1.23 15.23
C MET A 1 -4.28 0.71 14.32
N LYS A 2 -4.65 -0.16 13.40
CA LYS A 2 -3.74 -0.64 12.38
C LYS A 2 -3.99 0.09 11.07
N LEU A 3 -2.93 0.65 10.50
CA LEU A 3 -2.93 1.27 9.17
C LEU A 3 -2.29 0.30 8.19
N ILE A 4 -2.97 0.00 7.10
CA ILE A 4 -2.36 -0.73 5.99
C ILE A 4 -2.29 0.19 4.78
N ILE A 5 -1.09 0.30 4.22
CA ILE A 5 -0.84 1.07 3.02
C ILE A 5 -0.75 0.07 1.87
N GLN A 6 -1.75 0.10 0.99
CA GLN A 6 -1.76 -0.78 -0.17
C GLN A 6 -1.17 -0.10 -1.39
N ILE A 7 -0.34 -0.84 -2.11
CA ILE A 7 0.37 -0.35 -3.28
C ILE A 7 0.08 -1.29 -4.44
N PRO A 8 -0.92 -0.98 -5.29
CA PRO A 8 -1.10 -1.76 -6.51
C PRO A 8 0.03 -1.44 -7.48
N CYS A 9 0.64 -2.47 -8.04
CA CYS A 9 1.84 -2.34 -8.87
C CYS A 9 1.68 -3.12 -10.16
N LEU A 10 2.22 -2.56 -11.25
CA LEU A 10 2.41 -3.26 -12.51
C LEU A 10 3.73 -2.81 -13.12
N ASN A 11 4.70 -3.73 -13.15
CA ASN A 11 6.04 -3.47 -13.70
C ASN A 11 6.71 -2.24 -13.06
N GLU A 12 6.78 -2.24 -11.73
CA GLU A 12 7.30 -1.13 -10.92
C GLU A 12 8.57 -1.52 -10.15
N GLU A 13 9.37 -2.48 -10.67
CA GLU A 13 10.56 -2.95 -9.95
C GLU A 13 11.56 -1.85 -9.61
N LYS A 14 11.63 -0.79 -10.45
CA LYS A 14 12.58 0.31 -10.24
C LYS A 14 12.05 1.38 -9.31
N THR A 15 10.75 1.63 -9.31
CA THR A 15 10.14 2.71 -8.52
C THR A 15 9.64 2.26 -7.15
N LEU A 16 9.28 0.98 -7.02
CA LEU A 16 8.77 0.45 -5.76
C LEU A 16 9.71 0.68 -4.56
N PRO A 17 11.03 0.49 -4.68
CA PRO A 17 11.93 0.79 -3.55
C PRO A 17 11.84 2.22 -3.07
N LEU A 18 11.66 3.19 -3.98
CA LEU A 18 11.53 4.60 -3.65
C LEU A 18 10.23 4.86 -2.89
N VAL A 19 9.13 4.26 -3.34
CA VAL A 19 7.82 4.40 -2.70
C VAL A 19 7.86 3.84 -1.28
N VAL A 20 8.36 2.62 -1.11
CA VAL A 20 8.43 1.96 0.19
C VAL A 20 9.34 2.72 1.16
N LYS A 21 10.46 3.23 0.66
CA LYS A 21 11.41 3.99 1.48
C LYS A 21 10.77 5.26 2.06
N ASP A 22 9.91 5.92 1.30
CA ASP A 22 9.27 7.18 1.70
C ASP A 22 8.10 6.98 2.68
N ILE A 23 7.63 5.74 2.85
CA ILE A 23 6.50 5.47 3.75
C ILE A 23 6.98 5.46 5.20
N PRO A 24 6.40 6.32 6.08
CA PRO A 24 6.74 6.30 7.50
C PRO A 24 6.34 4.98 8.14
N LYS A 25 7.23 4.40 8.95
CA LYS A 25 6.94 3.16 9.68
C LYS A 25 6.24 3.41 11.00
N LYS A 26 6.28 4.65 11.50
CA LYS A 26 5.62 5.07 12.74
C LYS A 26 4.85 6.34 12.48
N ILE A 27 3.60 6.37 12.91
CA ILE A 27 2.71 7.51 12.75
C ILE A 27 1.97 7.71 14.06
N ASP A 28 1.92 8.96 14.54
CA ASP A 28 1.22 9.29 15.78
C ASP A 28 -0.25 8.92 15.68
N GLY A 29 -0.77 8.26 16.72
CA GLY A 29 -2.14 7.79 16.77
C GLY A 29 -2.37 6.43 16.11
N ILE A 30 -1.33 5.84 15.51
CA ILE A 30 -1.38 4.52 14.86
C ILE A 30 -0.47 3.55 15.61
N ASP A 31 -1.02 2.42 16.02
CA ASP A 31 -0.25 1.39 16.73
C ASP A 31 0.64 0.59 15.80
N LYS A 32 0.20 0.35 14.57
CA LYS A 32 0.91 -0.48 13.62
C LYS A 32 0.70 0.01 12.19
N VAL A 33 1.79 0.18 11.47
CA VAL A 33 1.80 0.54 10.05
C VAL A 33 2.32 -0.66 9.26
N GLU A 34 1.50 -1.17 8.34
CA GLU A 34 1.88 -2.29 7.48
C GLU A 34 1.77 -1.90 6.02
N ILE A 35 2.61 -2.51 5.18
CA ILE A 35 2.62 -2.29 3.73
C ILE A 35 2.14 -3.54 3.04
N LEU A 36 1.17 -3.37 2.15
CA LEU A 36 0.62 -4.43 1.31
C LEU A 36 0.90 -4.08 -0.16
N VAL A 37 1.65 -4.93 -0.84
CA VAL A 37 1.87 -4.80 -2.29
C VAL A 37 0.91 -5.74 -3.00
N VAL A 38 0.17 -5.22 -3.97
CA VAL A 38 -0.66 -6.03 -4.87
C VAL A 38 -0.03 -5.95 -6.25
N ASP A 39 0.61 -7.04 -6.66
CA ASP A 39 1.26 -7.14 -7.97
C ASP A 39 0.24 -7.61 -9.00
N ASP A 40 -0.13 -6.73 -9.92
CA ASP A 40 -1.15 -6.97 -10.94
C ASP A 40 -0.60 -7.73 -12.16
N GLY A 41 0.08 -8.84 -11.90
CA GLY A 41 0.60 -9.70 -12.97
C GLY A 41 1.81 -9.11 -13.68
N SER A 42 2.75 -8.51 -12.93
CA SER A 42 3.97 -7.94 -13.52
C SER A 42 4.80 -9.01 -14.24
N THR A 43 5.44 -8.61 -15.32
CA THR A 43 6.36 -9.43 -16.08
C THR A 43 7.83 -9.22 -15.67
N ASP A 44 8.08 -8.20 -14.85
CA ASP A 44 9.41 -7.91 -14.31
C ASP A 44 9.56 -8.50 -12.89
N ARG A 45 10.52 -8.01 -12.12
CA ARG A 45 10.83 -8.49 -10.78
C ARG A 45 10.08 -7.76 -9.66
N THR A 46 8.94 -7.14 -9.95
CA THR A 46 8.20 -6.33 -8.96
C THR A 46 7.91 -7.10 -7.66
N SER A 47 7.37 -8.31 -7.74
CA SER A 47 7.08 -9.12 -6.53
C SER A 47 8.34 -9.50 -5.77
N GLU A 48 9.42 -9.85 -6.48
CA GLU A 48 10.69 -10.18 -5.85
C GLU A 48 11.28 -8.98 -5.11
N VAL A 49 11.20 -7.80 -5.74
CA VAL A 49 11.67 -6.55 -5.13
C VAL A 49 10.84 -6.24 -3.88
N ALA A 50 9.52 -6.41 -3.92
CA ALA A 50 8.66 -6.22 -2.75
C ALA A 50 9.10 -7.13 -1.60
N GLU A 51 9.38 -8.39 -1.89
CA GLU A 51 9.86 -9.35 -0.89
C GLU A 51 11.20 -8.93 -0.30
N GLU A 52 12.14 -8.51 -1.16
CA GLU A 52 13.46 -8.03 -0.72
C GLU A 52 13.37 -6.78 0.17
N LEU A 53 12.38 -5.92 -0.09
CA LEU A 53 12.14 -4.71 0.71
C LEU A 53 11.52 -5.02 2.08
N GLY A 54 11.07 -6.25 2.30
CA GLY A 54 10.50 -6.64 3.58
C GLY A 54 9.11 -6.09 3.83
N VAL A 55 8.30 -5.86 2.78
CA VAL A 55 6.90 -5.44 2.98
C VAL A 55 6.13 -6.52 3.74
N ASP A 56 5.10 -6.12 4.47
CA ASP A 56 4.40 -7.03 5.38
C ASP A 56 3.56 -8.07 4.64
N HIS A 57 2.95 -7.68 3.53
CA HIS A 57 2.05 -8.55 2.77
C HIS A 57 2.26 -8.35 1.27
N ILE A 58 2.20 -9.44 0.51
CA ILE A 58 2.30 -9.42 -0.95
C ILE A 58 1.18 -10.30 -1.51
N VAL A 59 0.39 -9.73 -2.42
CA VAL A 59 -0.55 -10.48 -3.24
C VAL A 59 -0.07 -10.42 -4.67
N GLN A 60 0.15 -11.56 -5.30
CA GLN A 60 0.58 -11.66 -6.69
C GLN A 60 -0.55 -12.23 -7.51
N LEU A 61 -1.08 -11.44 -8.45
CA LEU A 61 -2.09 -11.92 -9.38
C LEU A 61 -1.41 -12.69 -10.51
N SER A 62 -2.09 -13.72 -11.02
CA SER A 62 -1.54 -14.60 -12.05
C SER A 62 -1.30 -13.86 -13.38
N TYR A 63 -2.10 -12.82 -13.65
CA TYR A 63 -2.00 -12.02 -14.85
C TYR A 63 -2.61 -10.65 -14.61
N ASN A 64 -2.34 -9.71 -15.51
CA ASN A 64 -2.83 -8.34 -15.39
C ASN A 64 -4.36 -8.30 -15.49
N ARG A 65 -5.01 -7.78 -14.44
CA ARG A 65 -6.46 -7.63 -14.35
C ARG A 65 -6.89 -6.17 -14.35
N GLY A 66 -5.95 -5.24 -14.31
CA GLY A 66 -6.21 -3.80 -14.25
C GLY A 66 -6.11 -3.23 -12.84
N LEU A 67 -5.78 -1.95 -12.74
CA LEU A 67 -5.58 -1.28 -11.46
C LEU A 67 -6.83 -1.28 -10.58
N ALA A 68 -8.02 -1.14 -11.18
CA ALA A 68 -9.26 -1.17 -10.40
C ALA A 68 -9.45 -2.52 -9.71
N TYR A 69 -9.18 -3.61 -10.40
CA TYR A 69 -9.25 -4.95 -9.82
C TYR A 69 -8.21 -5.12 -8.71
N ALA A 70 -6.97 -4.70 -8.97
CA ALA A 70 -5.89 -4.78 -7.97
C ALA A 70 -6.23 -3.96 -6.73
N PHE A 71 -6.81 -2.77 -6.90
CA PHE A 71 -7.28 -1.93 -5.81
C PHE A 71 -8.30 -2.67 -4.94
N MET A 72 -9.30 -3.31 -5.56
CA MET A 72 -10.34 -4.06 -4.83
C MET A 72 -9.75 -5.27 -4.10
N VAL A 73 -8.83 -5.98 -4.72
CA VAL A 73 -8.13 -7.09 -4.07
C VAL A 73 -7.35 -6.58 -2.86
N GLY A 74 -6.69 -5.43 -3.00
CA GLY A 74 -5.96 -4.81 -1.91
C GLY A 74 -6.87 -4.45 -0.74
N LEU A 75 -8.03 -3.84 -1.00
CA LEU A 75 -9.00 -3.51 0.05
C LEU A 75 -9.46 -4.75 0.79
N ASP A 76 -9.85 -5.80 0.05
CA ASP A 76 -10.32 -7.05 0.64
C ASP A 76 -9.23 -7.69 1.51
N THR A 77 -8.01 -7.73 1.01
CA THR A 77 -6.87 -8.31 1.72
C THR A 77 -6.54 -7.52 2.98
N ALA A 78 -6.51 -6.17 2.88
CA ALA A 78 -6.22 -5.32 4.01
C ALA A 78 -7.27 -5.50 5.13
N LEU A 79 -8.54 -5.61 4.77
CA LEU A 79 -9.60 -5.87 5.74
C LEU A 79 -9.41 -7.22 6.43
N LYS A 80 -9.02 -8.24 5.69
CA LYS A 80 -8.74 -9.57 6.26
C LYS A 80 -7.59 -9.55 7.25
N PHE A 81 -6.62 -8.67 7.05
CA PHE A 81 -5.50 -8.49 7.96
C PHE A 81 -5.80 -7.51 9.10
N GLY A 82 -7.05 -7.07 9.24
CA GLY A 82 -7.48 -6.28 10.38
C GLY A 82 -7.18 -4.81 10.30
N ALA A 83 -7.10 -4.25 9.09
CA ALA A 83 -6.89 -2.82 8.93
C ALA A 83 -8.05 -2.00 9.47
N ASN A 84 -7.74 -0.98 10.25
CA ASN A 84 -8.71 0.03 10.68
C ASN A 84 -8.74 1.19 9.70
N ILE A 85 -7.58 1.49 9.10
CA ILE A 85 -7.41 2.53 8.09
C ILE A 85 -6.65 1.94 6.93
N ILE A 86 -7.09 2.23 5.72
CA ILE A 86 -6.42 1.79 4.50
C ILE A 86 -6.08 3.01 3.66
N VAL A 87 -4.81 3.14 3.29
CA VAL A 87 -4.34 4.17 2.37
C VAL A 87 -3.89 3.48 1.09
N ASN A 88 -4.42 3.93 -0.04
CA ASN A 88 -3.97 3.46 -1.34
C ASN A 88 -2.97 4.45 -1.92
N THR A 89 -1.82 3.97 -2.36
CA THR A 89 -0.82 4.78 -3.06
C THR A 89 -0.27 4.01 -4.25
N ASP A 90 0.13 4.72 -5.29
CA ASP A 90 0.62 4.08 -6.49
C ASP A 90 2.09 3.67 -6.35
N GLY A 91 2.48 2.61 -7.08
CA GLY A 91 3.85 2.10 -7.09
C GLY A 91 4.80 2.90 -7.97
N ASP A 92 4.35 3.96 -8.61
CA ASP A 92 5.13 4.76 -9.55
C ASP A 92 5.79 6.00 -8.91
N ASN A 93 5.65 6.16 -7.59
CA ASN A 93 6.23 7.26 -6.81
C ASN A 93 5.70 8.66 -7.19
N GLN A 94 4.46 8.76 -7.65
CA GLN A 94 3.81 10.04 -7.91
C GLN A 94 3.47 10.79 -6.62
N TYR A 95 3.29 10.07 -5.52
CA TYR A 95 2.99 10.63 -4.22
C TYR A 95 4.16 10.45 -3.28
N ASN A 96 4.37 11.43 -2.41
CA ASN A 96 5.38 11.32 -1.37
C ASN A 96 4.76 10.59 -0.16
N GLY A 97 5.32 9.44 0.20
CA GLY A 97 4.87 8.66 1.35
C GLY A 97 4.93 9.44 2.66
N CYS A 98 5.79 10.45 2.76
CA CYS A 98 5.87 11.32 3.93
C CYS A 98 4.60 12.15 4.15
N ASP A 99 3.73 12.28 3.15
CA ASP A 99 2.46 13.00 3.27
C ASP A 99 1.33 12.14 3.85
N ILE A 100 1.54 10.83 4.01
CA ILE A 100 0.53 9.93 4.55
C ILE A 100 -0.01 10.38 5.91
N PRO A 101 0.83 10.82 6.88
CA PRO A 101 0.30 11.30 8.15
C PRO A 101 -0.68 12.46 8.00
N LYS A 102 -0.48 13.33 7.00
CA LYS A 102 -1.39 14.44 6.71
C LYS A 102 -2.71 13.95 6.14
N LEU A 103 -2.67 12.90 5.31
CA LEU A 103 -3.88 12.31 4.71
C LEU A 103 -4.77 11.65 5.76
N ILE A 104 -4.18 10.98 6.74
CA ILE A 104 -4.94 10.24 7.74
C ILE A 104 -5.38 11.07 8.93
N LYS A 105 -4.81 12.27 9.15
CA LYS A 105 -5.15 13.11 10.29
C LYS A 105 -6.65 13.41 10.39
N PRO A 106 -7.35 13.81 9.31
CA PRO A 106 -8.79 13.98 9.37
C PRO A 106 -9.55 12.70 9.71
N ILE A 107 -9.03 11.55 9.30
CA ILE A 107 -9.62 10.25 9.60
C ILE A 107 -9.55 9.95 11.08
N LEU A 108 -8.41 10.20 11.70
CA LEU A 108 -8.23 10.00 13.14
C LEU A 108 -9.17 10.88 13.93
N GLU A 109 -9.49 12.07 13.43
CA GLU A 109 -10.39 13.01 14.06
C GLU A 109 -11.87 12.67 13.79
N ASN A 110 -12.20 12.22 12.58
CA ASN A 110 -13.57 12.07 12.08
C ASN A 110 -14.00 10.62 11.83
N LYS A 111 -13.15 9.64 12.10
CA LYS A 111 -13.43 8.20 11.97
C LYS A 111 -13.74 7.72 10.55
N ALA A 112 -13.26 8.42 9.52
CA ALA A 112 -13.30 7.89 8.16
C ALA A 112 -12.32 6.71 8.05
N GLU A 113 -12.54 5.76 7.11
CA GLU A 113 -11.83 4.48 7.10
C GLU A 113 -10.90 4.26 5.90
N ILE A 114 -11.11 4.97 4.78
CA ILE A 114 -10.37 4.75 3.54
C ILE A 114 -9.88 6.07 2.97
N VAL A 115 -8.59 6.12 2.60
CA VAL A 115 -8.00 7.28 1.93
C VAL A 115 -7.30 6.80 0.66
N VAL A 116 -7.52 7.52 -0.43
CA VAL A 116 -6.84 7.29 -1.71
C VAL A 116 -5.95 8.49 -1.98
N GLY A 117 -4.66 8.20 -2.15
CA GLY A 117 -3.68 9.22 -2.44
C GLY A 117 -2.98 9.03 -3.78
#